data_7916025d4880f41c433e7e72a4575df4
#
_entry.id   7916025d4880f41c433e7e72a4575df4
#
_cell.length_a   1.000
_cell.length_b   1.000
_cell.length_c   1.000
_cell.angle_alpha   90.00
_cell.angle_beta   90.00
_cell.angle_gamma   90.00
#
_symmetry.space_group_name_H-M   'P 1'
#
loop_
_entity.id
_entity.type
_entity.pdbx_description
1 polymer ?
#
loop_
_entity_poly.entity_id
_entity_poly.type
_entity_poly.pdbx_seq_one_letter_code
_entity_poly.pdbx_strand_id
1 'polypeptide(L)'
;MVFSNFVRKKHVVTAAWVKKQIADGKIRFRKFTAGLDTSYSSKSPDTIAMIFQGITDDRKLITLAEMVYSNADLSVPLAPSDTTVKFIAFLDRCRSEWGFAKESFVDCADAATITELRKYKRLHGCLYNFIESYKKVTILDRINLQLGWIQQDCYLVVEDCTNHISELERYSWDEEEDVPVPEDKNDHTINANQYGWIPYRNMIGFEEDKQR
;
A
#
# COMPACT_ATOMS: atom_id res chain seq x y z
N MET A 1 -15.04 3.67 -12.91
CA MET A 1 -14.49 3.04 -11.68
C MET A 1 -13.47 1.98 -12.08
N VAL A 2 -12.26 2.03 -11.53
CA VAL A 2 -11.15 1.11 -11.85
C VAL A 2 -11.36 -0.25 -11.18
N PHE A 3 -11.56 -0.29 -9.88
CA PHE A 3 -11.74 -1.52 -9.10
C PHE A 3 -13.21 -1.91 -8.93
N SER A 4 -13.92 -2.10 -10.05
CA SER A 4 -15.37 -2.37 -10.06
C SER A 4 -15.77 -3.71 -9.40
N ASN A 5 -14.83 -4.64 -9.25
CA ASN A 5 -15.03 -5.93 -8.59
C ASN A 5 -14.69 -5.93 -7.08
N PHE A 6 -14.24 -4.80 -6.53
CA PHE A 6 -14.05 -4.63 -5.10
C PHE A 6 -15.39 -4.45 -4.39
N VAL A 7 -15.72 -5.34 -3.47
CA VAL A 7 -16.98 -5.35 -2.73
C VAL A 7 -16.69 -5.42 -1.24
N ARG A 8 -17.10 -4.40 -0.46
CA ARG A 8 -16.85 -4.34 0.99
C ARG A 8 -17.22 -5.61 1.74
N LYS A 9 -18.43 -6.15 1.50
CA LYS A 9 -18.90 -7.35 2.19
C LYS A 9 -18.02 -8.58 2.01
N LYS A 10 -17.19 -8.59 0.94
CA LYS A 10 -16.35 -9.72 0.55
C LYS A 10 -14.88 -9.47 0.86
N HIS A 11 -14.41 -8.25 0.63
CA HIS A 11 -12.99 -7.92 0.64
C HIS A 11 -12.57 -7.09 1.86
N VAL A 12 -13.52 -6.60 2.68
CA VAL A 12 -13.20 -5.89 3.92
C VAL A 12 -13.43 -6.81 5.12
N VAL A 13 -12.43 -6.88 5.98
CA VAL A 13 -12.41 -7.72 7.18
C VAL A 13 -12.04 -6.91 8.41
N THR A 14 -12.43 -7.36 9.60
CA THR A 14 -12.03 -6.71 10.85
C THR A 14 -10.62 -7.13 11.27
N ALA A 15 -9.88 -6.24 11.96
CA ALA A 15 -8.60 -6.60 12.56
C ALA A 15 -8.73 -7.79 13.52
N ALA A 16 -9.82 -7.84 14.29
CA ALA A 16 -10.13 -8.95 15.19
C ALA A 16 -10.30 -10.27 14.44
N TRP A 17 -10.94 -10.26 13.27
CA TRP A 17 -11.07 -11.45 12.43
C TRP A 17 -9.71 -11.94 11.97
N VAL A 18 -8.83 -11.06 11.44
CA VAL A 18 -7.49 -11.44 11.00
C VAL A 18 -6.70 -12.07 12.16
N LYS A 19 -6.69 -11.41 13.33
CA LYS A 19 -5.99 -11.91 14.54
C LYS A 19 -6.52 -13.28 14.96
N LYS A 20 -7.85 -13.50 14.89
CA LYS A 20 -8.45 -14.79 15.14
C LYS A 20 -8.02 -15.85 14.14
N GLN A 21 -7.99 -15.54 12.83
CA GLN A 21 -7.52 -16.49 11.82
C GLN A 21 -6.05 -16.88 12.01
N ILE A 22 -5.20 -15.95 12.48
CA ILE A 22 -3.80 -16.24 12.85
C ILE A 22 -3.75 -17.19 14.06
N ALA A 23 -4.50 -16.88 15.11
CA ALA A 23 -4.56 -17.70 16.32
C ALA A 23 -5.09 -19.12 16.06
N ASP A 24 -6.06 -19.26 15.15
CA ASP A 24 -6.62 -20.53 14.71
C ASP A 24 -5.70 -21.28 13.70
N GLY A 25 -4.55 -20.73 13.35
CA GLY A 25 -3.61 -21.31 12.39
C GLY A 25 -4.08 -21.33 10.93
N LYS A 26 -5.16 -20.59 10.60
CA LYS A 26 -5.76 -20.53 9.25
C LYS A 26 -5.10 -19.50 8.35
N ILE A 27 -4.47 -18.49 8.94
CA ILE A 27 -3.65 -17.49 8.24
C ILE A 27 -2.26 -17.53 8.85
N ARG A 28 -1.25 -17.60 7.98
CA ARG A 28 0.15 -17.42 8.33
C ARG A 28 0.78 -16.48 7.32
N PHE A 29 1.38 -15.41 7.82
CA PHE A 29 2.08 -14.46 6.96
C PHE A 29 3.48 -14.96 6.61
N ARG A 30 3.78 -14.99 5.33
CA ARG A 30 5.12 -15.28 4.80
C ARG A 30 5.99 -14.03 4.71
N LYS A 31 5.35 -12.89 4.46
CA LYS A 31 6.04 -11.62 4.24
C LYS A 31 5.17 -10.46 4.73
N PHE A 32 5.81 -9.52 5.41
CA PHE A 32 5.25 -8.18 5.63
C PHE A 32 6.04 -7.17 4.80
N THR A 33 5.35 -6.15 4.32
CA THR A 33 5.92 -5.07 3.53
C THR A 33 5.13 -3.78 3.76
N ALA A 34 5.74 -2.65 3.46
CA ALA A 34 5.09 -1.36 3.55
C ALA A 34 5.41 -0.52 2.32
N GLY A 35 4.51 0.40 2.01
CA GLY A 35 4.71 1.41 0.99
C GLY A 35 4.45 2.80 1.53
N LEU A 36 5.16 3.77 1.00
CA LEU A 36 5.03 5.19 1.27
C LEU A 36 4.91 5.91 -0.06
N ASP A 37 3.78 6.57 -0.24
CA ASP A 37 3.52 7.51 -1.33
C ASP A 37 3.54 8.93 -0.80
N THR A 38 4.33 9.78 -1.42
CA THR A 38 4.50 11.18 -1.06
C THR A 38 4.20 12.01 -2.31
N SER A 39 2.96 12.44 -2.46
CA SER A 39 2.60 13.33 -3.56
C SER A 39 2.88 14.78 -3.18
N TYR A 40 3.79 15.40 -3.90
CA TYR A 40 4.05 16.85 -3.87
C TYR A 40 3.51 17.50 -5.15
N SER A 41 2.27 17.16 -5.53
CA SER A 41 1.64 17.77 -6.70
C SER A 41 1.07 19.13 -6.36
N SER A 42 1.44 20.16 -7.12
CA SER A 42 0.85 21.49 -7.03
C SER A 42 -0.65 21.54 -7.39
N LYS A 43 -1.20 20.45 -7.92
CA LYS A 43 -2.61 20.35 -8.36
C LYS A 43 -3.50 19.62 -7.38
N SER A 44 -2.94 18.92 -6.38
CA SER A 44 -3.67 18.21 -5.34
C SER A 44 -3.11 18.64 -3.99
N PRO A 45 -3.92 18.71 -2.91
CA PRO A 45 -3.37 18.89 -1.58
C PRO A 45 -2.35 17.78 -1.32
N ASP A 46 -1.11 18.18 -0.97
CA ASP A 46 -0.02 17.25 -0.70
C ASP A 46 -0.48 16.17 0.28
N THR A 47 -0.61 14.96 -0.22
CA THR A 47 -1.06 13.81 0.56
C THR A 47 0.10 12.84 0.75
N ILE A 48 0.31 12.43 1.97
CA ILE A 48 1.30 11.41 2.34
C ILE A 48 0.53 10.18 2.78
N ALA A 49 0.66 9.09 2.04
CA ALA A 49 0.00 7.84 2.33
C ALA A 49 1.01 6.74 2.71
N MET A 50 0.76 6.09 3.84
CA MET A 50 1.54 4.98 4.36
C MET A 50 0.66 3.76 4.45
N ILE A 51 1.08 2.65 3.85
CA ILE A 51 0.35 1.38 3.87
C ILE A 51 1.26 0.29 4.44
N PHE A 52 0.71 -0.51 5.34
CA PHE A 52 1.33 -1.74 5.83
C PHE A 52 0.48 -2.94 5.45
N GLN A 53 1.12 -3.99 4.95
CA GLN A 53 0.42 -5.15 4.39
C GLN A 53 1.21 -6.45 4.60
N GLY A 54 0.49 -7.56 4.56
CA GLY A 54 1.05 -8.88 4.69
C GLY A 54 0.64 -9.80 3.55
N ILE A 55 1.56 -10.67 3.13
CA ILE A 55 1.33 -11.73 2.15
C ILE A 55 1.29 -13.05 2.90
N THR A 56 0.21 -13.79 2.74
CA THR A 56 -0.01 -15.06 3.43
C THR A 56 0.61 -16.23 2.68
N ASP A 57 0.70 -17.39 3.34
CA ASP A 57 1.19 -18.62 2.71
C ASP A 57 0.18 -19.21 1.73
N ASP A 58 -1.12 -18.93 1.87
CA ASP A 58 -2.17 -19.23 0.90
C ASP A 58 -2.34 -18.13 -0.19
N ARG A 59 -1.29 -17.31 -0.40
CA ARG A 59 -1.15 -16.35 -1.51
C ARG A 59 -2.13 -15.17 -1.49
N LYS A 60 -2.64 -14.79 -0.33
CA LYS A 60 -3.46 -13.58 -0.19
C LYS A 60 -2.62 -12.38 0.19
N LEU A 61 -3.01 -11.22 -0.31
CA LEU A 61 -2.53 -9.92 0.13
C LEU A 61 -3.57 -9.33 1.07
N ILE A 62 -3.15 -8.97 2.28
CA ILE A 62 -4.01 -8.32 3.27
C ILE A 62 -3.41 -6.96 3.61
N THR A 63 -4.12 -5.88 3.30
CA THR A 63 -3.80 -4.53 3.77
C THR A 63 -4.20 -4.43 5.24
N LEU A 64 -3.25 -4.23 6.13
CA LEU A 64 -3.39 -4.39 7.58
C LEU A 64 -3.51 -3.08 8.33
N ALA A 65 -2.85 -2.03 7.84
CA ALA A 65 -2.89 -0.71 8.45
C ALA A 65 -2.60 0.38 7.42
N GLU A 66 -3.13 1.57 7.68
CA GLU A 66 -2.83 2.79 6.94
C GLU A 66 -2.52 3.96 7.87
N MET A 67 -1.87 4.96 7.32
CA MET A 67 -1.74 6.30 7.88
C MET A 67 -1.71 7.29 6.72
N VAL A 68 -2.59 8.27 6.77
CA VAL A 68 -2.70 9.29 5.71
C VAL A 68 -2.63 10.67 6.35
N TYR A 69 -1.84 11.54 5.75
CA TYR A 69 -1.75 12.96 6.11
C TYR A 69 -2.06 13.78 4.86
N SER A 70 -3.02 14.70 4.97
CA SER A 70 -3.23 15.75 3.98
C SER A 70 -2.57 17.03 4.50
N ASN A 71 -1.61 17.56 3.76
CA ASN A 71 -0.96 18.82 4.13
C ASN A 71 -1.93 20.00 4.11
N ALA A 72 -3.05 19.89 3.37
CA ALA A 72 -4.11 20.90 3.39
C ALA A 72 -4.81 20.99 4.74
N ASP A 73 -4.85 19.89 5.51
CA ASP A 73 -5.49 19.82 6.82
C ASP A 73 -4.53 20.15 7.97
N LEU A 74 -3.26 20.36 7.67
CA LEU A 74 -2.22 20.68 8.65
C LEU A 74 -1.95 22.18 8.68
N SER A 75 -1.75 22.73 9.88
CA SER A 75 -1.34 24.12 10.06
C SER A 75 0.06 24.42 9.49
N VAL A 76 0.91 23.41 9.42
CA VAL A 76 2.23 23.43 8.79
C VAL A 76 2.38 22.15 7.97
N PRO A 77 2.69 22.25 6.67
CA PRO A 77 2.96 21.09 5.83
C PRO A 77 4.12 20.24 6.37
N LEU A 78 4.03 18.92 6.21
CA LEU A 78 5.09 18.02 6.62
C LEU A 78 6.31 18.16 5.70
N ALA A 79 7.48 18.36 6.33
CA ALA A 79 8.74 18.25 5.61
C ALA A 79 9.16 16.77 5.44
N PRO A 80 10.10 16.45 4.54
CA PRO A 80 10.65 15.09 4.40
C PRO A 80 11.18 14.50 5.70
N SER A 81 11.77 15.32 6.59
CA SER A 81 12.22 14.91 7.92
C SER A 81 11.07 14.49 8.84
N ASP A 82 9.95 15.23 8.79
CA ASP A 82 8.76 14.92 9.58
C ASP A 82 8.10 13.64 9.09
N THR A 83 7.97 13.51 7.76
CA THR A 83 7.48 12.30 7.09
C THR A 83 8.31 11.09 7.48
N THR A 84 9.63 11.22 7.53
CA THR A 84 10.56 10.17 7.97
C THR A 84 10.24 9.69 9.38
N VAL A 85 10.12 10.60 10.35
CA VAL A 85 9.83 10.25 11.75
C VAL A 85 8.46 9.57 11.86
N LYS A 86 7.45 10.11 11.18
CA LYS A 86 6.09 9.55 11.16
C LYS A 86 6.04 8.16 10.52
N PHE A 87 6.75 7.95 9.42
CA PHE A 87 6.79 6.65 8.76
C PHE A 87 7.46 5.58 9.62
N ILE A 88 8.57 5.91 10.29
CA ILE A 88 9.23 4.98 11.21
C ILE A 88 8.32 4.65 12.40
N ALA A 89 7.67 5.64 13.00
CA ALA A 89 6.69 5.41 14.08
C ALA A 89 5.52 4.53 13.63
N PHE A 90 5.04 4.73 12.38
CA PHE A 90 4.02 3.88 11.78
C PHE A 90 4.50 2.43 11.64
N LEU A 91 5.72 2.22 11.13
CA LEU A 91 6.30 0.88 10.97
C LEU A 91 6.51 0.19 12.33
N ASP A 92 6.96 0.92 13.36
CA ASP A 92 7.15 0.38 14.72
C ASP A 92 5.82 -0.03 15.34
N ARG A 93 4.75 0.75 15.17
CA ARG A 93 3.39 0.38 15.58
C ARG A 93 2.93 -0.88 14.87
N CYS A 94 3.05 -0.93 13.54
CA CYS A 94 2.65 -2.10 12.76
C CYS A 94 3.46 -3.35 13.11
N ARG A 95 4.77 -3.17 13.40
CA ARG A 95 5.62 -4.27 13.88
C ARG A 95 5.12 -4.86 15.20
N SER A 96 4.71 -4.02 16.12
CA SER A 96 4.19 -4.46 17.43
C SER A 96 2.85 -5.18 17.30
N GLU A 97 2.04 -4.78 16.33
CA GLU A 97 0.68 -5.30 16.18
C GLU A 97 0.60 -6.53 15.27
N TRP A 98 1.33 -6.54 14.16
CA TRP A 98 1.19 -7.52 13.08
C TRP A 98 2.45 -8.33 12.83
N GLY A 99 3.62 -7.68 12.75
CA GLY A 99 4.88 -8.31 12.45
C GLY A 99 5.87 -7.39 11.74
N PHE A 100 7.04 -7.90 11.40
CA PHE A 100 8.16 -7.11 10.94
C PHE A 100 8.26 -7.01 9.41
N ALA A 101 8.02 -5.83 8.87
CA ALA A 101 8.32 -5.49 7.47
C ALA A 101 9.78 -5.02 7.36
N LYS A 102 10.70 -5.92 7.04
CA LYS A 102 12.11 -5.59 6.87
C LYS A 102 12.33 -4.57 5.75
N GLU A 103 11.56 -4.68 4.67
CA GLU A 103 11.65 -3.85 3.47
C GLU A 103 10.42 -2.97 3.35
N SER A 104 10.66 -1.68 3.15
CA SER A 104 9.64 -0.66 2.95
C SER A 104 9.96 0.12 1.69
N PHE A 105 8.97 0.31 0.83
CA PHE A 105 9.13 0.87 -0.50
C PHE A 105 8.58 2.30 -0.53
N VAL A 106 9.38 3.22 -1.02
CA VAL A 106 9.11 4.66 -1.03
C VAL A 106 9.01 5.13 -2.47
N ASP A 107 8.12 6.07 -2.76
CA ASP A 107 8.05 6.64 -4.12
C ASP A 107 9.44 7.11 -4.57
N CYS A 108 9.91 6.59 -5.68
CA CYS A 108 11.22 6.92 -6.23
C CYS A 108 11.30 8.37 -6.77
N ALA A 109 10.18 9.06 -6.96
CA ALA A 109 10.16 10.47 -7.32
C ALA A 109 10.54 11.38 -6.14
N ASP A 110 10.38 10.91 -4.90
CA ASP A 110 10.72 11.67 -3.70
C ASP A 110 12.13 11.37 -3.18
N ALA A 111 13.12 11.86 -3.89
CA ALA A 111 14.51 11.72 -3.49
C ALA A 111 14.83 12.38 -2.13
N ALA A 112 14.07 13.40 -1.72
CA ALA A 112 14.28 14.11 -0.46
C ALA A 112 13.91 13.22 0.73
N THR A 113 12.71 12.63 0.74
CA THR A 113 12.27 11.69 1.80
C THR A 113 13.16 10.44 1.83
N ILE A 114 13.54 9.88 0.68
CA ILE A 114 14.46 8.74 0.61
C ILE A 114 15.80 9.09 1.27
N THR A 115 16.32 10.28 1.01
CA THR A 115 17.58 10.74 1.61
C THR A 115 17.45 10.89 3.12
N GLU A 116 16.37 11.48 3.63
CA GLU A 116 16.14 11.64 5.07
C GLU A 116 15.94 10.29 5.77
N LEU A 117 15.22 9.34 5.17
CA LEU A 117 15.07 7.97 5.69
C LEU A 117 16.42 7.25 5.80
N ARG A 118 17.27 7.35 4.78
CA ARG A 118 18.64 6.77 4.79
C ARG A 118 19.53 7.44 5.83
N LYS A 119 19.43 8.76 5.98
CA LYS A 119 20.14 9.53 7.00
C LYS A 119 19.68 9.12 8.40
N TYR A 120 18.36 9.03 8.63
CA TYR A 120 17.82 8.59 9.91
C TYR A 120 18.33 7.19 10.27
N LYS A 121 18.27 6.25 9.34
CA LYS A 121 18.78 4.89 9.54
C LYS A 121 20.26 4.88 9.95
N ARG A 122 21.08 5.68 9.30
CA ARG A 122 22.53 5.78 9.62
C ARG A 122 22.78 6.38 11.00
N LEU A 123 21.99 7.35 11.41
CA LEU A 123 22.18 8.07 12.68
C LEU A 123 21.58 7.33 13.87
N HIS A 124 20.47 6.64 13.68
CA HIS A 124 19.67 6.05 14.77
C HIS A 124 19.64 4.51 14.74
N GLY A 125 20.18 3.87 13.69
CA GLY A 125 20.28 2.41 13.61
C GLY A 125 18.93 1.69 13.45
N CYS A 126 17.96 2.26 12.72
CA CYS A 126 16.67 1.62 12.53
C CYS A 126 16.77 0.30 11.74
N LEU A 127 15.85 -0.63 12.02
CA LEU A 127 15.87 -1.99 11.49
C LEU A 127 15.34 -2.12 10.06
N TYR A 128 14.65 -1.07 9.56
CA TYR A 128 13.98 -1.08 8.26
C TYR A 128 14.96 -0.79 7.12
N ASN A 129 14.72 -1.41 5.97
CA ASN A 129 15.40 -1.10 4.72
C ASN A 129 14.45 -0.28 3.85
N PHE A 130 14.84 0.95 3.54
CA PHE A 130 14.09 1.84 2.66
C PHE A 130 14.58 1.69 1.24
N ILE A 131 13.69 1.27 0.36
CA ILE A 131 13.96 0.92 -1.04
C ILE A 131 13.09 1.81 -1.93
N GLU A 132 13.68 2.35 -2.98
CA GLU A 132 12.93 3.07 -4.00
C GLU A 132 11.91 2.16 -4.67
N SER A 133 10.69 2.67 -4.88
CA SER A 133 9.63 1.92 -5.54
C SER A 133 10.04 1.54 -6.97
N TYR A 134 9.58 0.36 -7.41
CA TYR A 134 9.93 -0.19 -8.71
C TYR A 134 8.95 0.26 -9.79
N LYS A 135 9.34 1.20 -10.65
CA LYS A 135 8.46 1.79 -11.70
C LYS A 135 8.46 1.03 -13.04
N LYS A 136 9.11 -0.13 -13.18
CA LYS A 136 9.09 -0.88 -14.46
C LYS A 136 7.79 -1.65 -14.72
N VAL A 137 6.89 -1.74 -13.73
CA VAL A 137 5.54 -2.28 -13.92
C VAL A 137 4.62 -1.10 -14.21
N THR A 138 3.95 -1.11 -15.35
CA THR A 138 3.06 -0.01 -15.74
C THR A 138 1.87 0.11 -14.78
N ILE A 139 1.24 1.28 -14.72
CA ILE A 139 0.03 1.48 -13.90
C ILE A 139 -1.06 0.48 -14.29
N LEU A 140 -1.28 0.27 -15.59
CA LEU A 140 -2.27 -0.68 -16.08
C LEU A 140 -1.97 -2.12 -15.67
N ASP A 141 -0.71 -2.55 -15.74
CA ASP A 141 -0.32 -3.89 -15.29
C ASP A 141 -0.56 -4.06 -13.78
N ARG A 142 -0.27 -3.02 -12.97
CA ARG A 142 -0.54 -3.03 -11.53
C ARG A 142 -2.02 -3.15 -11.24
N ILE A 143 -2.85 -2.37 -11.94
CA ILE A 143 -4.31 -2.42 -11.83
C ILE A 143 -4.83 -3.80 -12.22
N ASN A 144 -4.39 -4.34 -13.35
CA ASN A 144 -4.83 -5.65 -13.84
C ASN A 144 -4.47 -6.79 -12.87
N LEU A 145 -3.26 -6.78 -12.30
CA LEU A 145 -2.87 -7.74 -11.27
C LEU A 145 -3.79 -7.66 -10.04
N GLN A 146 -4.03 -6.46 -9.55
CA GLN A 146 -4.87 -6.24 -8.37
C GLN A 146 -6.34 -6.62 -8.62
N LEU A 147 -6.88 -6.30 -9.81
CA LEU A 147 -8.21 -6.76 -10.24
C LEU A 147 -8.31 -8.28 -10.27
N GLY A 148 -7.30 -8.96 -10.80
CA GLY A 148 -7.23 -10.42 -10.81
C GLY A 148 -7.21 -11.01 -9.40
N TRP A 149 -6.46 -10.43 -8.46
CA TRP A 149 -6.43 -10.90 -7.07
C TRP A 149 -7.75 -10.65 -6.33
N ILE A 150 -8.41 -9.51 -6.59
CA ILE A 150 -9.75 -9.22 -6.06
C ILE A 150 -10.74 -10.28 -6.58
N GLN A 151 -10.71 -10.60 -7.87
CA GLN A 151 -11.57 -11.62 -8.46
C GLN A 151 -11.34 -13.02 -7.88
N GLN A 152 -10.10 -13.33 -7.52
CA GLN A 152 -9.68 -14.62 -6.93
C GLN A 152 -9.89 -14.70 -5.41
N ASP A 153 -10.47 -13.69 -4.77
CA ASP A 153 -10.58 -13.54 -3.31
C ASP A 153 -9.21 -13.56 -2.59
N CYS A 154 -8.17 -13.14 -3.31
CA CYS A 154 -6.80 -13.05 -2.81
C CYS A 154 -6.41 -11.64 -2.33
N TYR A 155 -7.34 -10.69 -2.29
CA TYR A 155 -7.11 -9.32 -1.84
C TYR A 155 -8.09 -8.94 -0.75
N LEU A 156 -7.56 -8.64 0.44
CA LEU A 156 -8.36 -8.23 1.60
C LEU A 156 -7.83 -6.92 2.19
N VAL A 157 -8.72 -6.16 2.80
CA VAL A 157 -8.39 -4.89 3.47
C VAL A 157 -9.00 -4.90 4.86
N VAL A 158 -8.24 -4.53 5.88
CA VAL A 158 -8.76 -4.33 7.24
C VAL A 158 -9.61 -3.06 7.27
N GLU A 159 -10.77 -3.14 7.93
CA GLU A 159 -11.79 -2.08 7.96
C GLU A 159 -11.27 -0.71 8.44
N ASP A 160 -10.23 -0.70 9.29
CA ASP A 160 -9.60 0.53 9.77
C ASP A 160 -8.81 1.28 8.67
N CYS A 161 -8.54 0.65 7.51
CA CYS A 161 -7.93 1.28 6.34
C CYS A 161 -8.99 2.05 5.52
N THR A 162 -9.63 3.03 6.15
CA THR A 162 -10.81 3.72 5.61
C THR A 162 -10.53 4.55 4.37
N ASN A 163 -9.33 5.18 4.29
CA ASN A 163 -8.92 5.94 3.11
C ASN A 163 -8.66 4.99 1.94
N HIS A 164 -7.94 3.90 2.16
CA HIS A 164 -7.65 2.91 1.12
C HIS A 164 -8.92 2.27 0.56
N ILE A 165 -9.87 1.91 1.43
CA ILE A 165 -11.18 1.41 1.02
C ILE A 165 -11.91 2.46 0.18
N SER A 166 -11.92 3.72 0.64
CA SER A 166 -12.58 4.82 -0.08
C SER A 166 -11.96 5.09 -1.45
N GLU A 167 -10.63 5.05 -1.57
CA GLU A 167 -9.94 5.21 -2.85
C GLU A 167 -10.23 4.04 -3.79
N LEU A 168 -10.19 2.77 -3.32
CA LEU A 168 -10.56 1.62 -4.13
C LEU A 168 -11.99 1.72 -4.71
N GLU A 169 -12.90 2.33 -3.97
CA GLU A 169 -14.29 2.52 -4.40
C GLU A 169 -14.50 3.75 -5.31
N ARG A 170 -13.57 4.68 -5.36
CA ARG A 170 -13.73 5.94 -6.11
C ARG A 170 -12.76 6.09 -7.27
N TYR A 171 -11.69 5.31 -7.29
CA TYR A 171 -10.70 5.41 -8.35
C TYR A 171 -11.36 5.16 -9.71
N SER A 172 -11.23 6.11 -10.61
CA SER A 172 -11.92 6.11 -11.90
C SER A 172 -10.95 6.24 -13.06
N TRP A 173 -11.45 5.86 -14.22
CA TRP A 173 -10.75 6.08 -15.48
C TRP A 173 -10.96 7.54 -15.90
N ASP A 174 -9.94 8.14 -16.51
CA ASP A 174 -10.06 9.44 -17.16
C ASP A 174 -10.90 9.27 -18.43
N GLU A 175 -12.02 9.96 -18.49
CA GLU A 175 -12.96 9.89 -19.62
C GLU A 175 -12.53 10.77 -20.79
N GLU A 176 -11.52 11.64 -20.61
CA GLU A 176 -11.01 12.54 -21.66
C GLU A 176 -9.91 11.86 -22.50
N GLU A 177 -9.40 10.71 -22.09
CA GLU A 177 -8.33 9.99 -22.77
C GLU A 177 -8.88 8.87 -23.67
N ASP A 178 -8.34 8.76 -24.89
CA ASP A 178 -8.71 7.71 -25.87
C ASP A 178 -8.29 6.30 -25.46
N VAL A 179 -7.36 6.18 -24.50
CA VAL A 179 -6.87 4.92 -23.93
C VAL A 179 -7.17 4.87 -22.43
N PRO A 180 -7.34 3.67 -21.85
CA PRO A 180 -7.59 3.55 -20.41
C PRO A 180 -6.44 4.11 -19.57
N VAL A 181 -6.57 5.34 -19.10
CA VAL A 181 -5.67 6.00 -18.15
C VAL A 181 -6.48 6.28 -16.89
N PRO A 182 -6.02 5.89 -15.70
CA PRO A 182 -6.71 6.27 -14.49
C PRO A 182 -6.52 7.76 -14.18
N GLU A 183 -7.51 8.37 -13.55
CA GLU A 183 -7.39 9.75 -13.07
C GLU A 183 -6.25 9.88 -12.05
N ASP A 184 -5.52 11.00 -12.13
CA ASP A 184 -4.48 11.39 -11.14
C ASP A 184 -5.14 12.00 -9.88
N LYS A 185 -6.07 11.23 -9.27
CA LYS A 185 -6.82 11.61 -8.07
C LYS A 185 -7.22 10.39 -7.26
N ASN A 186 -7.30 10.54 -5.94
CA ASN A 186 -7.75 9.48 -5.03
C ASN A 186 -7.00 8.16 -5.20
N ASP A 187 -5.69 8.22 -5.34
CA ASP A 187 -4.84 7.05 -5.65
C ASP A 187 -3.61 6.92 -4.74
N HIS A 188 -3.45 7.81 -3.76
CA HIS A 188 -2.26 7.85 -2.92
C HIS A 188 -2.07 6.58 -2.09
N THR A 189 -3.14 6.10 -1.46
CA THR A 189 -3.06 4.83 -0.70
C THR A 189 -2.96 3.63 -1.64
N ILE A 190 -3.56 3.72 -2.84
CA ILE A 190 -3.44 2.70 -3.89
C ILE A 190 -1.98 2.62 -4.35
N ASN A 191 -1.33 3.76 -4.63
CA ASN A 191 0.08 3.81 -5.01
C ASN A 191 0.97 3.28 -3.89
N ALA A 192 0.80 3.74 -2.65
CA ALA A 192 1.54 3.23 -1.49
C ALA A 192 1.36 1.70 -1.33
N ASN A 193 0.14 1.18 -1.47
CA ASN A 193 -0.14 -0.25 -1.44
C ASN A 193 0.62 -0.98 -2.55
N GLN A 194 0.56 -0.47 -3.78
CA GLN A 194 1.21 -1.05 -4.94
C GLN A 194 2.74 -1.05 -4.81
N TYR A 195 3.36 0.01 -4.30
CA TYR A 195 4.81 0.04 -4.07
C TYR A 195 5.25 -1.11 -3.14
N GLY A 196 4.48 -1.39 -2.11
CA GLY A 196 4.77 -2.45 -1.16
C GLY A 196 4.69 -3.86 -1.76
N TRP A 197 3.73 -4.17 -2.62
CA TRP A 197 3.54 -5.53 -3.13
C TRP A 197 4.22 -5.81 -4.49
N ILE A 198 4.53 -4.80 -5.32
CA ILE A 198 5.13 -5.01 -6.65
C ILE A 198 6.31 -5.99 -6.65
N PRO A 199 7.30 -5.89 -5.73
CA PRO A 199 8.43 -6.81 -5.73
C PRO A 199 8.05 -8.26 -5.42
N TYR A 200 6.89 -8.47 -4.82
CA TYR A 200 6.40 -9.76 -4.34
C TYR A 200 5.15 -10.25 -5.09
N ARG A 201 4.79 -9.62 -6.20
CA ARG A 201 3.57 -9.91 -6.96
C ARG A 201 3.39 -11.39 -7.32
N ASN A 202 4.50 -12.10 -7.57
CA ASN A 202 4.46 -13.54 -7.88
C ASN A 202 4.11 -14.42 -6.67
N MET A 203 4.05 -13.84 -5.46
CA MET A 203 3.63 -14.54 -4.24
C MET A 203 2.13 -14.41 -3.98
N ILE A 204 1.41 -13.59 -4.76
CA ILE A 204 0.01 -13.23 -4.57
C ILE A 204 -0.83 -13.81 -5.71
N GLY A 205 -2.04 -14.26 -5.40
CA GLY A 205 -2.95 -14.83 -6.38
C GLY A 205 -2.49 -16.18 -6.94
N PHE A 206 -3.34 -16.80 -7.72
CA PHE A 206 -3.05 -18.03 -8.43
C PHE A 206 -2.79 -17.71 -9.89
N GLU A 207 -1.86 -18.41 -10.52
CA GLU A 207 -1.73 -18.36 -11.97
C GLU A 207 -3.03 -18.91 -12.56
N GLU A 208 -3.64 -18.18 -13.50
CA GLU A 208 -4.68 -18.78 -14.33
C GLU A 208 -4.04 -19.97 -15.05
N ASP A 209 -4.60 -21.16 -14.85
CA ASP A 209 -4.21 -22.32 -15.64
C ASP A 209 -4.33 -21.92 -17.11
N LYS A 210 -3.20 -21.71 -17.77
CA LYS A 210 -3.18 -21.58 -19.22
C LYS A 210 -3.64 -22.93 -19.75
N GLN A 211 -4.96 -23.05 -19.92
CA GLN A 211 -5.52 -24.18 -20.66
C GLN A 211 -4.80 -24.23 -22.02
N ARG A 212 -3.97 -25.25 -22.16
CA ARG A 212 -3.33 -25.62 -23.43
C ARG A 212 -4.35 -26.11 -24.44
#